data_80cd738db53efc3834d4d33aa39c3971
#
_entry.id   80cd738db53efc3834d4d33aa39c3971
#
_cell.length_a   1.000
_cell.length_b   1.000
_cell.length_c   1.000
_cell.angle_alpha   90.00
_cell.angle_beta   90.00
_cell.angle_gamma   90.00
#
_symmetry.space_group_name_H-M   'P 1'
#
loop_
_entity.id
_entity.type
_entity.pdbx_description
1 polymer ?
#
loop_
_entity_poly.entity_id
_entity_poly.type
_entity_poly.pdbx_seq_one_letter_code
_entity_poly.pdbx_strand_id
1 'polypeptide(L)'
;MARTFFALRGTLEKHRLAQRHVGREEADGGSEPRPAGAEIRGEQCGSGLEIAVPLEDAGMQVFSSTQHPSEMQTVVARAIGVAAHRVQVECRRMGGGFGGKESQSALFAASAAIAAQRLSRPVKLRPDRDDDFMITGRRHPFEFDYEVGFDDDGHVLAVDITMIANAGYSTDLSVPVMTRALCHFDNAYWLPEVAIHGYLAKTHTQSNTAFRGFGGPQGALAIEIILDDIARLLNKDALSVRQVNFYGQHDRNTTPYGQTVTDNVIEPLTQALVKDSQYWQRRQEADAFNANSPVLKKGLALDRKSTRLNSSHGYIS
;
A
#
# COMPACT_ATOMS: atom_id res chain seq x y z
N MET A 1 -9.00 -9.76 -42.14
CA MET A 1 -9.28 -8.46 -41.52
C MET A 1 -7.99 -8.00 -40.86
N ALA A 2 -7.45 -6.86 -41.27
CA ALA A 2 -6.26 -6.30 -40.64
C ALA A 2 -6.67 -5.79 -39.24
N ARG A 3 -6.09 -6.35 -38.19
CA ARG A 3 -6.24 -5.80 -36.85
C ARG A 3 -5.34 -4.57 -36.74
N THR A 4 -5.88 -3.45 -36.31
CA THR A 4 -5.12 -2.24 -36.06
C THR A 4 -4.47 -2.40 -34.70
N PHE A 5 -3.17 -2.21 -34.63
CA PHE A 5 -2.42 -2.25 -33.37
C PHE A 5 -2.14 -0.82 -32.93
N PHE A 6 -2.41 -0.54 -31.67
CA PHE A 6 -2.11 0.73 -31.04
C PHE A 6 -0.97 0.56 -30.05
N ALA A 7 -0.13 1.55 -29.93
CA ALA A 7 0.85 1.66 -28.87
C ALA A 7 0.60 2.94 -28.09
N LEU A 8 0.51 2.83 -26.77
CA LEU A 8 0.40 3.95 -25.85
C LEU A 8 1.69 4.02 -25.03
N ARG A 9 2.30 5.20 -24.98
CA ARG A 9 3.35 5.53 -24.02
C ARG A 9 2.80 6.48 -22.99
N GLY A 10 3.05 6.22 -21.73
CA GLY A 10 2.64 7.07 -20.63
C GLY A 10 3.71 7.13 -19.55
N THR A 11 3.90 8.34 -19.02
CA THR A 11 4.66 8.57 -17.82
C THR A 11 3.69 9.05 -16.75
N LEU A 12 3.53 8.26 -15.71
CA LEU A 12 2.77 8.67 -14.53
C LEU A 12 3.70 9.42 -13.59
N GLU A 13 3.93 10.71 -13.89
CA GLU A 13 4.60 11.60 -12.94
C GLU A 13 3.71 11.78 -11.71
N LYS A 14 4.29 11.42 -10.56
CA LYS A 14 3.87 11.82 -9.22
C LYS A 14 2.38 12.06 -9.06
N HIS A 15 1.56 11.03 -9.20
CA HIS A 15 0.33 11.07 -8.44
C HIS A 15 0.74 11.00 -6.95
N ARG A 16 1.04 12.17 -6.38
CA ARG A 16 0.80 12.39 -4.98
C ARG A 16 -0.66 11.97 -4.80
N LEU A 17 -0.87 10.84 -4.17
CA LEU A 17 -2.12 10.60 -3.45
C LEU A 17 -2.18 11.71 -2.39
N ALA A 18 -2.54 12.92 -2.86
CA ALA A 18 -2.96 13.98 -1.99
C ALA A 18 -4.24 13.46 -1.36
N GLN A 19 -4.15 13.06 -0.11
CA GLN A 19 -5.30 12.92 0.74
C GLN A 19 -6.00 14.28 0.73
N ARG A 20 -6.99 14.44 -0.15
CA ARG A 20 -7.95 15.52 -0.02
C ARG A 20 -8.76 15.19 1.23
N HIS A 21 -8.51 15.91 2.29
CA HIS A 21 -9.47 16.07 3.35
C HIS A 21 -10.76 16.59 2.73
N VAL A 22 -11.73 15.72 2.58
CA VAL A 22 -13.12 16.17 2.40
C VAL A 22 -13.54 16.67 3.77
N GLY A 23 -13.54 17.99 3.94
CA GLY A 23 -14.14 18.64 5.08
C GLY A 23 -15.62 18.25 5.11
N ARG A 24 -16.02 17.51 6.13
CA ARG A 24 -17.42 17.43 6.54
C ARG A 24 -17.70 18.73 7.29
N GLU A 25 -18.58 19.53 6.75
CA GLU A 25 -19.28 20.56 7.53
C GLU A 25 -19.99 19.87 8.69
N GLU A 26 -19.66 20.27 9.90
CA GLU A 26 -20.34 19.87 11.13
C GLU A 26 -21.71 20.52 11.15
N ALA A 27 -22.75 19.68 11.12
CA ALA A 27 -24.07 20.09 11.57
C ALA A 27 -24.06 20.07 13.10
N ASP A 28 -24.26 21.23 13.67
CA ASP A 28 -24.40 21.50 15.09
C ASP A 28 -25.58 20.71 15.68
N GLY A 29 -25.30 19.85 16.63
CA GLY A 29 -26.28 19.04 17.35
C GLY A 29 -25.67 18.46 18.61
N GLY A 30 -25.91 19.12 19.75
CA GLY A 30 -25.35 18.78 21.04
C GLY A 30 -25.47 17.31 21.42
N SER A 31 -24.37 16.74 21.88
CA SER A 31 -24.35 15.45 22.55
C SER A 31 -23.22 15.40 23.58
N GLU A 32 -23.55 14.74 24.69
CA GLU A 32 -22.79 14.51 25.91
C GLU A 32 -21.33 14.12 25.73
N PRO A 33 -20.45 14.38 26.73
CA PRO A 33 -19.04 14.03 26.65
C PRO A 33 -18.88 12.51 26.65
N ARG A 34 -18.39 11.96 25.55
CA ARG A 34 -17.94 10.56 25.45
C ARG A 34 -16.66 10.39 26.26
N PRO A 35 -16.50 9.25 26.98
CA PRO A 35 -15.29 8.97 27.70
C PRO A 35 -14.12 8.90 26.70
N ALA A 36 -12.96 9.42 27.11
CA ALA A 36 -11.75 9.52 26.32
C ALA A 36 -11.18 8.11 26.01
N GLY A 37 -11.76 7.47 25.00
CA GLY A 37 -11.14 6.38 24.24
C GLY A 37 -10.46 7.04 23.06
N ALA A 38 -9.14 6.97 23.00
CA ALA A 38 -8.36 7.50 21.90
C ALA A 38 -8.81 6.84 20.59
N GLU A 39 -9.70 7.46 19.87
CA GLU A 39 -9.99 7.14 18.49
C GLU A 39 -8.73 7.47 17.68
N ILE A 40 -7.96 6.44 17.32
CA ILE A 40 -6.86 6.57 16.38
C ILE A 40 -7.48 6.72 15.00
N ARG A 41 -7.88 7.95 14.67
CA ARG A 41 -8.16 8.33 13.29
C ARG A 41 -6.83 8.69 12.64
N GLY A 42 -6.36 7.83 11.78
CA GLY A 42 -5.21 8.13 10.95
C GLY A 42 -4.60 6.84 10.43
N GLU A 43 -4.55 6.71 9.14
CA GLU A 43 -3.91 5.62 8.40
C GLU A 43 -2.38 5.63 8.52
N GLN A 44 -1.83 6.35 9.49
CA GLN A 44 -0.43 6.37 9.81
C GLN A 44 -0.25 5.78 11.20
N CYS A 45 0.40 4.63 11.23
CA CYS A 45 0.87 4.04 12.46
C CYS A 45 2.00 4.91 12.99
N GLY A 46 1.68 5.85 13.84
CA GLY A 46 2.69 6.55 14.59
C GLY A 46 3.57 5.56 15.36
N SER A 47 4.84 5.86 15.45
CA SER A 47 5.76 5.20 16.37
C SER A 47 5.12 5.22 17.74
N GLY A 48 5.03 4.09 18.38
CA GLY A 48 4.37 3.97 19.67
C GLY A 48 5.11 4.67 20.80
N LEU A 49 4.56 4.50 21.98
CA LEU A 49 5.23 4.81 23.24
C LEU A 49 6.31 3.77 23.52
N GLU A 50 7.55 4.22 23.74
CA GLU A 50 8.68 3.38 24.11
C GLU A 50 9.08 3.63 25.56
N ILE A 51 9.32 2.56 26.32
CA ILE A 51 9.85 2.64 27.68
C ILE A 51 11.05 1.70 27.76
N ALA A 52 12.20 2.23 28.14
CA ALA A 52 13.40 1.45 28.40
C ALA A 52 13.76 1.48 29.91
N VAL A 53 13.97 0.33 30.48
CA VAL A 53 14.27 0.13 31.90
C VAL A 53 15.60 -0.60 32.01
N PRO A 54 16.66 0.03 32.58
CA PRO A 54 17.91 -0.67 32.83
C PRO A 54 17.71 -1.76 33.90
N LEU A 55 18.29 -2.91 33.66
CA LEU A 55 18.29 -4.05 34.54
C LEU A 55 19.70 -4.24 35.12
N GLU A 56 19.84 -5.15 36.10
CA GLU A 56 21.13 -5.60 36.61
C GLU A 56 22.00 -6.20 35.49
N ASP A 57 23.30 -6.27 35.72
CA ASP A 57 24.26 -6.83 34.75
C ASP A 57 24.25 -6.20 33.35
N ALA A 58 24.04 -4.89 33.27
CA ALA A 58 23.92 -4.15 32.03
C ALA A 58 22.76 -4.63 31.12
N GLY A 59 21.78 -5.33 31.65
CA GLY A 59 20.56 -5.72 30.95
C GLY A 59 19.65 -4.53 30.67
N MET A 60 18.75 -4.70 29.67
CA MET A 60 17.75 -3.68 29.32
C MET A 60 16.41 -4.34 29.04
N GLN A 61 15.34 -3.86 29.68
CA GLN A 61 13.98 -4.20 29.32
C GLN A 61 13.36 -3.06 28.52
N VAL A 62 12.77 -3.38 27.38
CA VAL A 62 12.11 -2.42 26.48
C VAL A 62 10.64 -2.81 26.33
N PHE A 63 9.75 -1.87 26.64
CA PHE A 63 8.33 -1.99 26.33
C PHE A 63 8.07 -1.16 25.07
N SER A 64 7.62 -1.81 24.02
CA SER A 64 7.43 -1.18 22.71
C SER A 64 6.17 -1.67 22.03
N SER A 65 5.54 -0.79 21.27
CA SER A 65 4.48 -1.15 20.33
C SER A 65 5.12 -1.49 18.99
N THR A 66 5.48 -2.76 18.77
CA THR A 66 6.20 -3.22 17.59
C THR A 66 5.59 -4.48 16.99
N GLN A 67 5.67 -4.60 15.67
CA GLN A 67 5.34 -5.83 14.92
C GLN A 67 6.50 -6.83 14.92
N HIS A 68 7.72 -6.41 15.29
CA HIS A 68 8.94 -7.19 15.15
C HIS A 68 9.83 -7.14 16.40
N PRO A 69 9.40 -7.75 17.52
CA PRO A 69 10.15 -7.70 18.79
C PRO A 69 11.58 -8.24 18.68
N SER A 70 11.81 -9.28 17.89
CA SER A 70 13.13 -9.91 17.73
C SER A 70 14.13 -9.00 17.00
N GLU A 71 13.69 -8.27 15.98
CA GLU A 71 14.55 -7.31 15.29
C GLU A 71 14.84 -6.12 16.19
N MET A 72 13.83 -5.61 16.90
CA MET A 72 14.00 -4.55 17.89
C MET A 72 15.01 -4.93 18.97
N GLN A 73 14.95 -6.16 19.47
CA GLN A 73 15.94 -6.68 20.43
C GLN A 73 17.37 -6.54 19.87
N THR A 74 17.57 -6.94 18.63
CA THR A 74 18.87 -6.89 17.96
C THR A 74 19.35 -5.45 17.77
N VAL A 75 18.45 -4.55 17.31
CA VAL A 75 18.78 -3.13 17.10
C VAL A 75 19.14 -2.44 18.41
N VAL A 76 18.33 -2.63 19.44
CA VAL A 76 18.59 -2.05 20.77
C VAL A 76 19.89 -2.58 21.35
N ALA A 77 20.14 -3.89 21.31
CA ALA A 77 21.37 -4.49 21.82
C ALA A 77 22.62 -3.90 21.15
N ARG A 78 22.57 -3.74 19.82
CA ARG A 78 23.67 -3.08 19.07
C ARG A 78 23.84 -1.62 19.46
N ALA A 79 22.74 -0.89 19.65
CA ALA A 79 22.77 0.53 19.99
C ALA A 79 23.40 0.81 21.37
N ILE A 80 23.17 -0.07 22.34
CA ILE A 80 23.72 0.08 23.70
C ILE A 80 25.00 -0.75 23.96
N GLY A 81 25.46 -1.49 22.92
CA GLY A 81 26.75 -2.23 22.97
C GLY A 81 26.72 -3.49 23.84
N VAL A 82 25.58 -4.20 23.92
CA VAL A 82 25.45 -5.44 24.69
C VAL A 82 25.06 -6.62 23.80
N ALA A 83 25.19 -7.85 24.32
CA ALA A 83 24.73 -9.04 23.64
C ALA A 83 23.19 -9.08 23.57
N ALA A 84 22.60 -9.61 22.50
CA ALA A 84 21.15 -9.59 22.26
C ALA A 84 20.35 -10.22 23.41
N HIS A 85 20.85 -11.29 24.04
CA HIS A 85 20.17 -11.94 25.17
C HIS A 85 20.09 -11.06 26.46
N ARG A 86 20.82 -9.94 26.52
CA ARG A 86 20.73 -8.96 27.59
C ARG A 86 19.58 -7.96 27.39
N VAL A 87 18.96 -7.95 26.24
CA VAL A 87 17.82 -7.08 25.94
C VAL A 87 16.57 -7.93 25.90
N GLN A 88 15.58 -7.55 26.67
CA GLN A 88 14.25 -8.13 26.67
C GLN A 88 13.26 -7.14 26.07
N VAL A 89 12.53 -7.53 25.01
CA VAL A 89 11.51 -6.70 24.36
C VAL A 89 10.13 -7.27 24.67
N GLU A 90 9.26 -6.43 25.17
CA GLU A 90 7.88 -6.79 25.49
C GLU A 90 6.89 -5.89 24.73
N CYS A 91 6.02 -6.51 23.91
CA CYS A 91 4.92 -5.86 23.23
C CYS A 91 3.60 -6.29 23.87
N ARG A 92 3.10 -5.57 24.85
CA ARG A 92 1.85 -5.89 25.55
C ARG A 92 0.63 -5.61 24.68
N ARG A 93 0.61 -4.46 24.02
CA ARG A 93 -0.48 -3.98 23.15
C ARG A 93 0.09 -3.19 22.02
N MET A 94 -0.20 -3.59 20.80
CA MET A 94 0.30 -2.90 19.63
C MET A 94 -0.62 -1.76 19.19
N GLY A 95 -1.95 -1.93 19.33
CA GLY A 95 -2.93 -0.93 18.92
C GLY A 95 -3.08 -0.79 17.40
N GLY A 96 -2.48 -1.71 16.64
CA GLY A 96 -2.38 -1.69 15.19
C GLY A 96 -0.96 -1.37 14.72
N GLY A 97 -0.52 -2.03 13.65
CA GLY A 97 0.83 -1.87 13.09
C GLY A 97 0.80 -1.48 11.62
N PHE A 98 0.01 -2.19 10.82
CA PHE A 98 -0.20 -1.95 9.38
C PHE A 98 1.09 -1.84 8.55
N GLY A 99 2.21 -2.38 9.05
CA GLY A 99 3.54 -2.28 8.47
C GLY A 99 4.39 -1.13 9.03
N GLY A 100 3.80 -0.09 9.61
CA GLY A 100 4.53 1.08 10.12
C GLY A 100 5.32 0.83 11.42
N LYS A 101 5.11 -0.32 12.06
CA LYS A 101 5.79 -0.71 13.30
C LYS A 101 6.68 -1.95 13.15
N GLU A 102 7.10 -2.26 11.93
CA GLU A 102 8.06 -3.33 11.69
C GLU A 102 9.47 -2.89 12.09
N SER A 103 10.01 -1.87 11.41
CA SER A 103 11.36 -1.36 11.64
C SER A 103 11.38 0.03 12.33
N GLN A 104 10.42 0.89 12.03
CA GLN A 104 10.45 2.31 12.38
C GLN A 104 10.42 2.59 13.87
N SER A 105 9.75 1.78 14.67
CA SER A 105 9.72 1.89 16.14
C SER A 105 11.09 1.63 16.78
N ALA A 106 11.99 0.91 16.11
CA ALA A 106 13.31 0.59 16.64
C ALA A 106 14.19 1.84 16.86
N LEU A 107 14.01 2.90 16.06
CA LEU A 107 14.71 4.17 16.24
C LEU A 107 14.44 4.78 17.64
N PHE A 108 13.17 4.80 18.02
CA PHE A 108 12.74 5.38 19.29
C PHE A 108 13.10 4.50 20.48
N ALA A 109 12.95 3.18 20.31
CA ALA A 109 13.34 2.21 21.33
C ALA A 109 14.86 2.26 21.62
N ALA A 110 15.68 2.31 20.57
CA ALA A 110 17.13 2.45 20.73
C ALA A 110 17.51 3.78 21.40
N SER A 111 16.88 4.88 21.03
CA SER A 111 17.10 6.20 21.64
C SER A 111 16.73 6.20 23.12
N ALA A 112 15.57 5.62 23.49
CA ALA A 112 15.16 5.47 24.87
C ALA A 112 16.13 4.59 25.67
N ALA A 113 16.63 3.49 25.09
CA ALA A 113 17.57 2.57 25.72
C ALA A 113 18.94 3.21 25.95
N ILE A 114 19.46 3.97 24.98
CA ILE A 114 20.72 4.74 25.17
C ILE A 114 20.58 5.75 26.31
N ALA A 115 19.48 6.48 26.33
CA ALA A 115 19.23 7.44 27.41
C ALA A 115 19.08 6.75 28.78
N ALA A 116 18.36 5.63 28.86
CA ALA A 116 18.18 4.85 30.08
C ALA A 116 19.52 4.29 30.62
N GLN A 117 20.35 3.76 29.71
CA GLN A 117 21.69 3.27 30.06
C GLN A 117 22.56 4.39 30.63
N ARG A 118 22.61 5.57 30.00
CA ARG A 118 23.43 6.70 30.45
C ARG A 118 22.96 7.30 31.76
N LEU A 119 21.67 7.34 31.99
CA LEU A 119 21.07 7.91 33.19
C LEU A 119 20.92 6.90 34.33
N SER A 120 21.14 5.59 34.06
CA SER A 120 20.92 4.47 35.01
C SER A 120 19.51 4.51 35.64
N ARG A 121 18.50 4.88 34.87
CA ARG A 121 17.09 4.95 35.32
C ARG A 121 16.12 4.75 34.14
N PRO A 122 14.86 4.37 34.41
CA PRO A 122 13.86 4.23 33.35
C PRO A 122 13.64 5.51 32.53
N VAL A 123 13.55 5.36 31.22
CA VAL A 123 13.27 6.45 30.29
C VAL A 123 12.06 6.10 29.47
N LYS A 124 11.12 7.05 29.34
CA LYS A 124 9.98 7.01 28.47
C LYS A 124 10.18 8.01 27.33
N LEU A 125 10.06 7.53 26.09
CA LEU A 125 10.11 8.36 24.90
C LEU A 125 8.78 8.26 24.16
N ARG A 126 8.22 9.39 23.81
CA ARG A 126 7.03 9.51 22.99
C ARG A 126 7.21 10.73 22.08
N PRO A 127 7.40 10.55 20.76
CA PRO A 127 7.38 11.66 19.83
C PRO A 127 5.97 12.28 19.82
N ASP A 128 5.91 13.57 19.57
CA ASP A 128 4.63 14.17 19.22
C ASP A 128 4.23 13.80 17.78
N ARG A 129 3.05 14.24 17.36
CA ARG A 129 2.54 13.85 16.03
C ARG A 129 3.33 14.50 14.90
N ASP A 130 3.75 15.72 15.05
CA ASP A 130 4.45 16.48 14.01
C ASP A 130 5.86 15.91 13.80
N ASP A 131 6.57 15.61 14.89
CA ASP A 131 7.86 14.91 14.85
C ASP A 131 7.73 13.51 14.23
N ASP A 132 6.71 12.75 14.63
CA ASP A 132 6.45 11.42 14.07
C ASP A 132 6.22 11.49 12.56
N PHE A 133 5.46 12.47 12.08
CA PHE A 133 5.24 12.69 10.64
C PHE A 133 6.52 13.05 9.87
N MET A 134 7.46 13.70 10.53
CA MET A 134 8.72 14.13 9.89
C MET A 134 9.76 13.03 9.83
N ILE A 135 9.87 12.18 10.86
CA ILE A 135 10.99 11.26 11.04
C ILE A 135 10.66 9.79 10.79
N THR A 136 9.39 9.42 10.69
CA THR A 136 8.99 8.04 10.37
C THR A 136 8.72 7.83 8.88
N GLY A 137 8.95 6.59 8.43
CA GLY A 137 8.71 6.18 7.05
C GLY A 137 7.22 6.07 6.71
N ARG A 138 6.92 6.17 5.42
CA ARG A 138 5.58 6.13 4.87
C ARG A 138 5.49 5.10 3.75
N ARG A 139 4.30 4.97 3.16
CA ARG A 139 4.12 4.23 1.91
C ARG A 139 5.03 4.81 0.84
N HIS A 140 5.76 3.95 0.13
CA HIS A 140 6.62 4.37 -0.97
C HIS A 140 5.82 5.11 -2.04
N PRO A 141 6.18 6.33 -2.40
CA PRO A 141 5.78 6.93 -3.68
C PRO A 141 6.40 6.13 -4.83
N PHE A 142 5.63 5.94 -5.89
CA PHE A 142 6.10 5.28 -7.11
C PHE A 142 5.92 6.21 -8.30
N GLU A 143 6.82 6.06 -9.24
CA GLU A 143 6.76 6.61 -10.58
C GLU A 143 6.73 5.45 -11.57
N PHE A 144 5.94 5.58 -12.63
CA PHE A 144 5.76 4.54 -13.62
C PHE A 144 5.97 5.11 -15.01
N ASP A 145 6.86 4.49 -15.77
CA ASP A 145 7.01 4.69 -17.22
C ASP A 145 6.56 3.41 -17.91
N TYR A 146 5.67 3.52 -18.90
CA TYR A 146 5.16 2.33 -19.58
C TYR A 146 4.93 2.54 -21.06
N GLU A 147 5.01 1.43 -21.80
CA GLU A 147 4.57 1.27 -23.17
C GLU A 147 3.66 0.05 -23.25
N VAL A 148 2.47 0.19 -23.83
CA VAL A 148 1.50 -0.89 -23.94
C VAL A 148 0.96 -0.98 -25.37
N GLY A 149 0.99 -2.20 -25.91
CA GLY A 149 0.35 -2.56 -27.18
C GLY A 149 -0.99 -3.22 -26.93
N PHE A 150 -2.03 -2.82 -27.68
CA PHE A 150 -3.39 -3.37 -27.56
C PHE A 150 -4.11 -3.36 -28.90
N ASP A 151 -5.20 -4.11 -29.00
CA ASP A 151 -6.04 -4.18 -30.19
C ASP A 151 -7.31 -3.32 -30.08
N ASP A 152 -8.09 -3.24 -31.18
CA ASP A 152 -9.35 -2.49 -31.25
C ASP A 152 -10.41 -2.97 -30.22
N ASP A 153 -10.30 -4.20 -29.73
CA ASP A 153 -11.20 -4.76 -28.72
C ASP A 153 -10.76 -4.40 -27.30
N GLY A 154 -9.52 -3.93 -27.14
CA GLY A 154 -8.94 -3.54 -25.87
C GLY A 154 -8.16 -4.68 -25.19
N HIS A 155 -7.87 -5.77 -25.90
CA HIS A 155 -6.97 -6.79 -25.39
C HIS A 155 -5.54 -6.24 -25.32
N VAL A 156 -4.92 -6.37 -24.19
CA VAL A 156 -3.50 -6.08 -24.04
C VAL A 156 -2.70 -7.17 -24.73
N LEU A 157 -1.76 -6.78 -25.58
CA LEU A 157 -0.91 -7.68 -26.37
C LEU A 157 0.50 -7.75 -25.79
N ALA A 158 1.03 -6.62 -25.34
CA ALA A 158 2.33 -6.54 -24.69
C ALA A 158 2.39 -5.31 -23.77
N VAL A 159 3.16 -5.42 -22.67
CA VAL A 159 3.45 -4.31 -21.76
C VAL A 159 4.94 -4.29 -21.44
N ASP A 160 5.56 -3.14 -21.55
CA ASP A 160 6.85 -2.83 -20.96
C ASP A 160 6.64 -1.75 -19.90
N ILE A 161 7.05 -2.01 -18.66
CA ILE A 161 6.87 -1.07 -17.56
C ILE A 161 8.11 -0.98 -16.68
N THR A 162 8.51 0.25 -16.39
CA THR A 162 9.52 0.59 -15.39
C THR A 162 8.85 1.21 -14.17
N MET A 163 9.06 0.62 -13.00
CA MET A 163 8.58 1.09 -11.71
C MET A 163 9.73 1.64 -10.90
N ILE A 164 9.65 2.89 -10.46
CA ILE A 164 10.66 3.56 -9.65
C ILE A 164 10.06 3.90 -8.30
N ALA A 165 10.57 3.29 -7.22
CA ALA A 165 10.13 3.57 -5.87
C ALA A 165 11.10 4.52 -5.16
N ASN A 166 10.56 5.56 -4.51
CA ASN A 166 11.34 6.41 -3.62
C ASN A 166 11.60 5.67 -2.30
N ALA A 167 12.86 5.23 -2.08
CA ALA A 167 13.25 4.53 -0.86
C ALA A 167 13.56 5.49 0.31
N GLY A 168 13.89 6.74 0.03
CA GLY A 168 14.43 7.67 1.02
C GLY A 168 15.94 7.50 1.21
N TYR A 169 16.46 7.93 2.36
CA TYR A 169 17.90 7.92 2.62
C TYR A 169 18.47 6.52 2.88
N SER A 170 17.66 5.57 3.29
CA SER A 170 18.05 4.18 3.51
C SER A 170 17.02 3.21 2.91
N THR A 171 17.43 1.98 2.69
CA THR A 171 16.62 0.98 1.98
C THR A 171 15.43 0.49 2.81
N ASP A 172 15.62 0.33 4.12
CA ASP A 172 14.62 -0.25 5.02
C ASP A 172 13.93 -1.48 4.36
N LEU A 173 12.61 -1.48 4.24
CA LEU A 173 11.81 -2.55 3.61
C LEU A 173 11.49 -2.29 2.12
N SER A 174 12.23 -1.40 1.46
CA SER A 174 11.95 -1.02 0.06
C SER A 174 12.10 -2.17 -0.93
N VAL A 175 13.10 -3.05 -0.74
CA VAL A 175 13.33 -4.19 -1.66
C VAL A 175 12.13 -5.14 -1.69
N PRO A 176 11.65 -5.70 -0.57
CA PRO A 176 10.49 -6.59 -0.60
C PRO A 176 9.19 -5.87 -1.00
N VAL A 177 9.05 -4.56 -0.72
CA VAL A 177 7.91 -3.77 -1.22
C VAL A 177 7.93 -3.67 -2.74
N MET A 178 9.08 -3.39 -3.35
CA MET A 178 9.24 -3.39 -4.81
C MET A 178 8.97 -4.77 -5.40
N THR A 179 9.57 -5.82 -4.85
CA THR A 179 9.34 -7.20 -5.33
C THR A 179 7.86 -7.55 -5.34
N ARG A 180 7.13 -7.18 -4.28
CA ARG A 180 5.69 -7.40 -4.23
C ARG A 180 4.93 -6.55 -5.23
N ALA A 181 5.35 -5.31 -5.50
CA ALA A 181 4.72 -4.49 -6.54
C ALA A 181 4.85 -5.12 -7.92
N LEU A 182 6.04 -5.64 -8.26
CA LEU A 182 6.28 -6.36 -9.52
C LEU A 182 5.39 -7.60 -9.64
N CYS A 183 5.30 -8.42 -8.59
CA CYS A 183 4.49 -9.64 -8.57
C CYS A 183 2.97 -9.40 -8.51
N HIS A 184 2.52 -8.16 -8.33
CA HIS A 184 1.09 -7.81 -8.26
C HIS A 184 0.68 -6.87 -9.39
N PHE A 185 1.55 -6.66 -10.35
CA PHE A 185 1.27 -5.79 -11.49
C PHE A 185 0.17 -6.37 -12.39
N ASP A 186 0.19 -7.67 -12.63
CA ASP A 186 -0.82 -8.36 -13.42
C ASP A 186 -2.22 -8.30 -12.78
N ASN A 187 -2.30 -8.12 -11.47
CA ASN A 187 -3.54 -8.01 -10.69
C ASN A 187 -4.54 -9.16 -11.01
N ALA A 188 -5.54 -8.90 -11.85
CA ALA A 188 -6.55 -9.85 -12.26
C ALA A 188 -6.51 -10.16 -13.76
N TYR A 189 -5.49 -9.66 -14.44
CA TYR A 189 -5.44 -9.62 -15.89
C TYR A 189 -4.36 -10.54 -16.43
N TRP A 190 -4.73 -11.25 -17.48
CA TRP A 190 -3.79 -12.04 -18.25
C TRP A 190 -3.03 -11.14 -19.21
N LEU A 191 -1.72 -11.11 -19.06
CA LEU A 191 -0.81 -10.33 -19.88
C LEU A 191 0.06 -11.30 -20.69
N PRO A 192 -0.11 -11.40 -22.03
CA PRO A 192 0.60 -12.41 -22.81
C PRO A 192 2.10 -12.17 -22.89
N GLU A 193 2.50 -10.91 -23.10
CA GLU A 193 3.92 -10.52 -23.18
C GLU A 193 4.14 -9.35 -22.22
N VAL A 194 5.05 -9.51 -21.27
CA VAL A 194 5.30 -8.47 -20.27
C VAL A 194 6.77 -8.38 -19.89
N ALA A 195 7.30 -7.16 -19.90
CA ALA A 195 8.59 -6.81 -19.32
C ALA A 195 8.33 -5.85 -18.14
N ILE A 196 8.82 -6.20 -16.95
CA ILE A 196 8.64 -5.41 -15.74
C ILE A 196 9.98 -5.13 -15.10
N HIS A 197 10.30 -3.85 -14.95
CA HIS A 197 11.55 -3.38 -14.35
C HIS A 197 11.28 -2.62 -13.07
N GLY A 198 12.02 -2.89 -12.00
CA GLY A 198 11.87 -2.23 -10.70
C GLY A 198 13.17 -1.59 -10.22
N TYR A 199 13.11 -0.32 -9.84
CA TYR A 199 14.24 0.44 -9.33
C TYR A 199 13.92 1.10 -8.00
N LEU A 200 14.91 1.15 -7.12
CA LEU A 200 14.83 1.87 -5.85
C LEU A 200 15.67 3.14 -5.92
N ALA A 201 15.02 4.28 -5.85
CA ALA A 201 15.71 5.56 -5.84
C ALA A 201 16.11 5.95 -4.41
N LYS A 202 17.41 6.09 -4.16
CA LYS A 202 17.91 6.70 -2.93
C LYS A 202 17.73 8.22 -3.02
N THR A 203 17.07 8.80 -2.02
CA THR A 203 16.78 10.23 -1.97
C THR A 203 17.16 10.83 -0.62
N HIS A 204 17.04 12.15 -0.47
CA HIS A 204 17.32 12.86 0.78
C HIS A 204 16.07 13.04 1.67
N THR A 205 15.03 12.24 1.43
CA THR A 205 13.85 12.20 2.29
C THR A 205 13.98 11.12 3.36
N GLN A 206 13.06 11.12 4.32
CA GLN A 206 12.94 10.02 5.28
C GLN A 206 12.78 8.69 4.54
N SER A 207 13.37 7.64 5.11
CA SER A 207 13.25 6.27 4.61
C SER A 207 11.79 5.84 4.56
N ASN A 208 11.29 5.45 3.38
CA ASN A 208 9.98 4.86 3.26
C ASN A 208 9.99 3.40 3.71
N THR A 209 8.87 2.89 4.17
CA THR A 209 8.80 1.59 4.83
C THR A 209 7.56 0.80 4.44
N ALA A 210 7.40 -0.36 5.05
CA ALA A 210 6.19 -1.16 4.93
C ALA A 210 4.93 -0.36 5.28
N PHE A 211 3.92 -0.48 4.45
CA PHE A 211 2.60 0.05 4.72
C PHE A 211 1.56 -0.91 4.11
N ARG A 212 0.39 -0.99 4.72
CA ARG A 212 -0.72 -1.92 4.38
C ARG A 212 -0.83 -2.21 2.89
N GLY A 213 -0.69 -3.50 2.51
CA GLY A 213 -0.62 -3.97 1.13
C GLY A 213 0.80 -4.15 0.59
N PHE A 214 1.84 -3.52 1.21
CA PHE A 214 3.26 -3.84 1.05
C PHE A 214 3.73 -3.91 -0.41
N GLY A 215 3.39 -2.94 -1.24
CA GLY A 215 3.73 -2.89 -2.67
C GLY A 215 2.59 -3.35 -3.60
N GLY A 216 1.73 -4.26 -3.17
CA GLY A 216 0.58 -4.72 -3.96
C GLY A 216 -0.32 -3.59 -4.47
N PRO A 217 -0.70 -2.60 -3.63
CA PRO A 217 -1.50 -1.46 -4.11
C PRO A 217 -0.83 -0.66 -5.22
N GLN A 218 0.50 -0.50 -5.19
CA GLN A 218 1.22 0.26 -6.21
C GLN A 218 1.27 -0.51 -7.54
N GLY A 219 1.56 -1.83 -7.50
CA GLY A 219 1.55 -2.67 -8.70
C GLY A 219 0.15 -2.73 -9.33
N ALA A 220 -0.87 -2.99 -8.51
CA ALA A 220 -2.26 -3.02 -8.99
C ALA A 220 -2.71 -1.67 -9.57
N LEU A 221 -2.33 -0.55 -8.95
CA LEU A 221 -2.68 0.79 -9.45
C LEU A 221 -2.12 1.03 -10.85
N ALA A 222 -0.90 0.59 -11.12
CA ALA A 222 -0.25 0.81 -12.41
C ALA A 222 -1.05 0.18 -13.56
N ILE A 223 -1.40 -1.10 -13.46
CA ILE A 223 -2.18 -1.76 -14.52
C ILE A 223 -3.61 -1.21 -14.62
N GLU A 224 -4.23 -0.84 -13.50
CA GLU A 224 -5.57 -0.25 -13.53
C GLU A 224 -5.60 1.08 -14.29
N ILE A 225 -4.57 1.91 -14.17
CA ILE A 225 -4.43 3.16 -14.92
C ILE A 225 -4.20 2.89 -16.40
N ILE A 226 -3.35 1.92 -16.74
CA ILE A 226 -3.10 1.52 -18.13
C ILE A 226 -4.41 1.10 -18.81
N LEU A 227 -5.22 0.26 -18.16
CA LEU A 227 -6.51 -0.19 -18.70
C LEU A 227 -7.53 0.96 -18.81
N ASP A 228 -7.53 1.91 -17.89
CA ASP A 228 -8.34 3.12 -18.00
C ASP A 228 -7.92 4.00 -19.19
N ASP A 229 -6.63 4.11 -19.45
CA ASP A 229 -6.10 4.88 -20.58
C ASP A 229 -6.46 4.21 -21.91
N ILE A 230 -6.35 2.88 -22.00
CA ILE A 230 -6.83 2.11 -23.17
C ILE A 230 -8.33 2.34 -23.39
N ALA A 231 -9.14 2.27 -22.34
CA ALA A 231 -10.58 2.47 -22.43
C ALA A 231 -10.93 3.87 -22.95
N ARG A 232 -10.23 4.91 -22.49
CA ARG A 232 -10.40 6.29 -22.95
C ARG A 232 -10.02 6.44 -24.42
N LEU A 233 -8.90 5.87 -24.86
CA LEU A 233 -8.44 5.94 -26.24
C LEU A 233 -9.40 5.24 -27.22
N LEU A 234 -9.94 4.09 -26.81
CA LEU A 234 -10.89 3.32 -27.61
C LEU A 234 -12.33 3.84 -27.47
N ASN A 235 -12.58 4.83 -26.60
CA ASN A 235 -13.91 5.30 -26.23
C ASN A 235 -14.85 4.15 -25.79
N LYS A 236 -14.31 3.22 -25.01
CA LYS A 236 -15.02 2.07 -24.43
C LYS A 236 -15.23 2.28 -22.94
N ASP A 237 -16.20 1.55 -22.40
CA ASP A 237 -16.34 1.49 -20.93
C ASP A 237 -15.15 0.77 -20.30
N ALA A 238 -14.65 1.31 -19.20
CA ALA A 238 -13.47 0.77 -18.52
C ALA A 238 -13.68 -0.67 -18.01
N LEU A 239 -14.91 -1.04 -17.63
CA LEU A 239 -15.22 -2.42 -17.26
C LEU A 239 -15.13 -3.37 -18.46
N SER A 240 -15.60 -2.96 -19.63
CA SER A 240 -15.52 -3.77 -20.83
C SER A 240 -14.08 -4.11 -21.21
N VAL A 241 -13.16 -3.13 -21.13
CA VAL A 241 -11.73 -3.36 -21.38
C VAL A 241 -11.11 -4.27 -20.30
N ARG A 242 -11.53 -4.15 -19.05
CA ARG A 242 -11.07 -5.05 -17.98
C ARG A 242 -11.52 -6.49 -18.20
N GLN A 243 -12.77 -6.70 -18.58
CA GLN A 243 -13.34 -8.04 -18.78
C GLN A 243 -12.63 -8.83 -19.87
N VAL A 244 -12.29 -8.20 -21.01
CA VAL A 244 -11.59 -8.89 -22.11
C VAL A 244 -10.16 -9.29 -21.72
N ASN A 245 -9.60 -8.70 -20.69
CA ASN A 245 -8.26 -8.99 -20.18
C ASN A 245 -8.24 -9.88 -18.93
N PHE A 246 -9.37 -10.27 -18.36
CA PHE A 246 -9.37 -11.12 -17.17
C PHE A 246 -8.65 -12.46 -17.41
N TYR A 247 -8.04 -12.97 -16.34
CA TYR A 247 -7.58 -14.34 -16.32
C TYR A 247 -8.73 -15.29 -16.64
N GLY A 248 -8.47 -16.27 -17.51
CA GLY A 248 -9.40 -17.34 -17.80
C GLY A 248 -9.39 -18.45 -16.75
N GLN A 249 -10.28 -19.43 -16.92
CA GLN A 249 -10.34 -20.59 -16.03
C GLN A 249 -9.45 -21.74 -16.50
N HIS A 250 -9.36 -21.98 -17.80
CA HIS A 250 -8.66 -23.11 -18.40
C HIS A 250 -7.54 -22.69 -19.37
N ASP A 251 -7.70 -21.54 -19.99
CA ASP A 251 -6.72 -20.86 -20.85
C ASP A 251 -6.45 -19.48 -20.31
N ARG A 252 -5.39 -18.81 -20.74
CA ARG A 252 -5.04 -17.46 -20.27
C ARG A 252 -5.01 -17.39 -18.72
N ASN A 253 -4.50 -18.44 -18.10
CA ASN A 253 -4.52 -18.61 -16.64
C ASN A 253 -3.12 -18.76 -16.02
N THR A 254 -2.09 -18.36 -16.75
CA THR A 254 -0.71 -18.36 -16.24
C THR A 254 -0.23 -16.94 -16.03
N THR A 255 0.30 -16.66 -14.84
CA THR A 255 0.86 -15.34 -14.49
C THR A 255 2.18 -15.10 -15.20
N PRO A 256 2.65 -13.85 -15.32
CA PRO A 256 3.94 -13.54 -15.92
C PRO A 256 5.15 -14.26 -15.29
N TYR A 257 5.03 -14.64 -14.03
CA TYR A 257 6.08 -15.40 -13.31
C TYR A 257 5.82 -16.90 -13.27
N GLY A 258 4.94 -17.43 -14.13
CA GLY A 258 4.74 -18.86 -14.36
C GLY A 258 3.83 -19.60 -13.39
N GLN A 259 3.07 -18.90 -12.54
CA GLN A 259 2.09 -19.52 -11.65
C GLN A 259 0.78 -19.76 -12.39
N THR A 260 0.24 -20.97 -12.31
CA THR A 260 -1.11 -21.26 -12.80
C THR A 260 -2.16 -20.72 -11.81
N VAL A 261 -3.08 -19.91 -12.33
CA VAL A 261 -4.23 -19.39 -11.57
C VAL A 261 -5.29 -20.47 -11.55
N THR A 262 -5.60 -20.96 -10.35
CA THR A 262 -6.68 -21.93 -10.07
C THR A 262 -7.83 -21.23 -9.34
N ASP A 263 -9.01 -21.83 -9.37
CA ASP A 263 -10.20 -21.36 -8.64
C ASP A 263 -10.55 -19.88 -8.96
N ASN A 264 -10.38 -19.49 -10.22
CA ASN A 264 -10.67 -18.13 -10.68
C ASN A 264 -12.19 -17.85 -10.67
N VAL A 265 -12.60 -16.94 -9.79
CA VAL A 265 -14.00 -16.51 -9.62
C VAL A 265 -14.27 -15.11 -10.12
N ILE A 266 -13.30 -14.49 -10.81
CA ILE A 266 -13.37 -13.08 -11.20
C ILE A 266 -14.56 -12.82 -12.13
N GLU A 267 -14.71 -13.61 -13.19
CA GLU A 267 -15.78 -13.41 -14.16
C GLU A 267 -17.17 -13.61 -13.55
N PRO A 268 -17.50 -14.75 -12.88
CA PRO A 268 -18.80 -14.90 -12.27
C PRO A 268 -19.09 -13.88 -11.17
N LEU A 269 -18.09 -13.46 -10.39
CA LEU A 269 -18.23 -12.41 -9.40
C LEU A 269 -18.56 -11.06 -10.04
N THR A 270 -17.86 -10.71 -11.10
CA THR A 270 -18.09 -9.48 -11.87
C THR A 270 -19.48 -9.46 -12.46
N GLN A 271 -19.93 -10.56 -13.08
CA GLN A 271 -21.27 -10.66 -13.66
C GLN A 271 -22.37 -10.52 -12.61
N ALA A 272 -22.22 -11.16 -11.46
CA ALA A 272 -23.16 -11.01 -10.35
C ALA A 272 -23.24 -9.57 -9.87
N LEU A 273 -22.08 -8.93 -9.66
CA LEU A 273 -22.02 -7.54 -9.19
C LEU A 273 -22.58 -6.54 -10.21
N VAL A 274 -22.31 -6.73 -11.48
CA VAL A 274 -22.86 -5.90 -12.57
C VAL A 274 -24.38 -5.96 -12.59
N LYS A 275 -24.94 -7.15 -12.41
CA LYS A 275 -26.39 -7.38 -12.34
C LYS A 275 -26.98 -6.73 -11.10
N ASP A 276 -26.45 -7.05 -9.92
CA ASP A 276 -27.00 -6.62 -8.64
C ASP A 276 -26.91 -5.10 -8.43
N SER A 277 -25.82 -4.49 -8.94
CA SER A 277 -25.62 -3.03 -8.87
C SER A 277 -26.33 -2.25 -9.98
N GLN A 278 -26.94 -2.93 -10.95
CA GLN A 278 -27.51 -2.30 -12.16
C GLN A 278 -26.46 -1.42 -12.87
N TYR A 279 -25.22 -1.91 -13.00
CA TYR A 279 -24.07 -1.13 -13.45
C TYR A 279 -24.34 -0.36 -14.74
N TRP A 280 -24.84 -1.00 -15.78
CA TRP A 280 -25.03 -0.38 -17.08
C TRP A 280 -26.11 0.72 -17.08
N GLN A 281 -27.18 0.54 -16.33
CA GLN A 281 -28.20 1.58 -16.15
C GLN A 281 -27.61 2.81 -15.44
N ARG A 282 -26.91 2.58 -14.33
CA ARG A 282 -26.28 3.65 -13.56
C ARG A 282 -25.17 4.35 -14.35
N ARG A 283 -24.48 3.63 -15.24
CA ARG A 283 -23.49 4.20 -16.15
C ARG A 283 -24.14 5.18 -17.10
N GLN A 284 -25.23 4.80 -17.77
CA GLN A 284 -25.99 5.68 -18.64
C GLN A 284 -26.52 6.93 -17.90
N GLU A 285 -27.01 6.77 -16.68
CA GLU A 285 -27.45 7.89 -15.84
C GLU A 285 -26.30 8.85 -15.49
N ALA A 286 -25.11 8.31 -15.20
CA ALA A 286 -23.91 9.09 -14.92
C ALA A 286 -23.46 9.86 -16.18
N ASP A 287 -23.45 9.22 -17.33
CA ASP A 287 -23.05 9.83 -18.61
C ASP A 287 -24.03 10.93 -19.03
N ALA A 288 -25.33 10.71 -18.89
CA ALA A 288 -26.38 11.72 -19.14
C ALA A 288 -26.23 12.92 -18.19
N PHE A 289 -25.95 12.67 -16.90
CA PHE A 289 -25.67 13.74 -15.95
C PHE A 289 -24.42 14.53 -16.36
N ASN A 290 -23.35 13.84 -16.73
CA ASN A 290 -22.08 14.42 -17.07
C ASN A 290 -22.13 15.28 -18.35
N ALA A 291 -22.96 14.90 -19.30
CA ALA A 291 -23.20 15.68 -20.53
C ALA A 291 -23.85 17.03 -20.24
N ASN A 292 -24.71 17.10 -19.22
CA ASN A 292 -25.46 18.31 -18.87
C ASN A 292 -24.85 19.13 -17.72
N SER A 293 -23.80 18.64 -17.06
CA SER A 293 -23.17 19.33 -15.93
C SER A 293 -21.77 19.83 -16.31
N PRO A 294 -21.53 21.14 -16.30
CA PRO A 294 -20.23 21.70 -16.67
C PRO A 294 -19.15 21.52 -15.59
N VAL A 295 -19.53 21.46 -14.33
CA VAL A 295 -18.60 21.49 -13.18
C VAL A 295 -18.59 20.16 -12.43
N LEU A 296 -19.75 19.66 -12.02
CA LEU A 296 -19.86 18.43 -11.26
C LEU A 296 -19.89 17.23 -12.21
N LYS A 297 -19.11 16.20 -11.91
CA LYS A 297 -19.09 14.96 -12.68
C LYS A 297 -19.37 13.77 -11.74
N LYS A 298 -20.14 12.81 -12.23
CA LYS A 298 -20.39 11.53 -11.57
C LYS A 298 -19.44 10.48 -12.12
N GLY A 299 -18.79 9.73 -11.25
CA GLY A 299 -17.98 8.56 -11.57
C GLY A 299 -18.67 7.28 -11.12
N LEU A 300 -18.44 6.20 -11.84
CA LEU A 300 -18.86 4.86 -11.48
C LEU A 300 -17.69 3.90 -11.73
N ALA A 301 -17.36 3.10 -10.73
CA ALA A 301 -16.37 2.04 -10.84
C ALA A 301 -16.86 0.79 -10.12
N LEU A 302 -16.48 -0.37 -10.64
CA LEU A 302 -16.59 -1.64 -9.94
C LEU A 302 -15.36 -1.81 -9.05
N ASP A 303 -15.56 -1.83 -7.74
CA ASP A 303 -14.48 -2.15 -6.80
C ASP A 303 -14.45 -3.66 -6.54
N ARG A 304 -13.25 -4.21 -6.66
CA ARG A 304 -12.97 -5.59 -6.37
C ARG A 304 -12.03 -5.69 -5.18
N LYS A 305 -12.60 -5.97 -4.03
CA LYS A 305 -11.82 -6.07 -2.80
C LYS A 305 -11.11 -7.42 -2.72
N SER A 306 -9.78 -7.39 -2.75
CA SER A 306 -8.97 -8.57 -2.44
C SER A 306 -8.95 -8.82 -0.93
N THR A 307 -9.25 -10.07 -0.51
CA THR A 307 -9.12 -10.49 0.90
C THR A 307 -7.68 -10.46 1.39
N ARG A 308 -6.68 -10.53 0.50
CA ARG A 308 -5.26 -10.39 0.85
C ARG A 308 -4.89 -9.03 1.44
N LEU A 309 -5.62 -7.98 1.14
CA LEU A 309 -5.44 -6.67 1.80
C LEU A 309 -5.83 -6.69 3.29
N ASN A 310 -6.64 -7.66 3.70
CA ASN A 310 -7.03 -7.86 5.09
C ASN A 310 -6.15 -8.90 5.82
N SER A 311 -5.36 -9.71 5.10
CA SER A 311 -4.54 -10.78 5.69
C SER A 311 -3.31 -10.28 6.46
N SER A 312 -2.97 -8.99 6.38
CA SER A 312 -1.98 -8.39 7.29
C SER A 312 -2.41 -8.38 8.76
N HIS A 313 -3.67 -8.79 9.03
CA HIS A 313 -4.18 -9.00 10.38
C HIS A 313 -4.16 -10.47 10.84
N GLY A 314 -3.81 -11.40 9.96
CA GLY A 314 -3.97 -12.85 10.17
C GLY A 314 -2.74 -13.61 10.65
N TYR A 315 -1.60 -12.96 10.87
CA TYR A 315 -0.43 -13.61 11.45
C TYR A 315 -0.16 -13.11 12.87
N ILE A 316 -1.08 -13.45 13.75
CA ILE A 316 -0.83 -13.53 15.20
C ILE A 316 -1.36 -14.87 15.64
N SER A 317 -0.53 -15.85 15.61
CA SER A 317 -0.66 -17.09 16.40
C SER A 317 0.69 -17.41 17.00
#